data_454102c049a6378370d8faecb9763d2b
#
_entry.id   454102c049a6378370d8faecb9763d2b
#
_cell.length_a   1.000
_cell.length_b   1.000
_cell.length_c   1.000
_cell.angle_alpha   90.00
_cell.angle_beta   90.00
_cell.angle_gamma   90.00
#
_symmetry.space_group_name_H-M   'P 1'
#
loop_
_entity.id
_entity.type
_entity.pdbx_description
1 polymer ?
#
loop_
_entity_poly.entity_id
_entity_poly.type
_entity_poly.pdbx_seq_one_letter_code
_entity_poly.pdbx_strand_id
1 'polypeptide(L)'
;YSDVKNLTADRLQTFFDGNLWIITRRKKTNTESNIRLLDVPKRIIEKYKGLARDGHVFPVPSNGSCNKILKEIGRQCGFKVRLTYHVSRHTNATTVLLSHGVPIETVSRLLGHTNIKTTQIYAKITAQKISQDMETLSHKLEDMEKNICRAI
;
A
#
# COMPACT_ATOMS: atom_id res chain seq x y z
N TYR A 1 -6.28 -0.29 10.85
CA TYR A 1 -6.35 0.49 12.07
C TYR A 1 -5.28 0.06 13.08
N SER A 2 -5.29 -1.18 13.54
CA SER A 2 -4.38 -1.69 14.57
C SER A 2 -2.91 -1.47 14.23
N ASP A 3 -2.52 -1.76 12.98
CA ASP A 3 -1.14 -1.64 12.52
C ASP A 3 -0.66 -0.18 12.56
N VAL A 4 -1.51 0.78 12.15
CA VAL A 4 -1.19 2.22 12.21
C VAL A 4 -1.17 2.73 13.65
N LYS A 5 -2.13 2.32 14.47
CA LYS A 5 -2.19 2.72 15.89
C LYS A 5 -0.98 2.25 16.68
N ASN A 6 -0.52 1.02 16.41
CA ASN A 6 0.59 0.39 17.14
C ASN A 6 1.95 0.58 16.44
N LEU A 7 2.03 1.45 15.43
CA LEU A 7 3.28 1.74 14.77
C LEU A 7 4.17 2.59 15.69
N THR A 8 5.34 2.09 16.01
CA THR A 8 6.37 2.73 16.83
C THR A 8 7.58 3.14 15.99
N ALA A 9 8.35 4.10 16.48
CA ALA A 9 9.47 4.68 15.73
C ALA A 9 10.58 3.66 15.42
N ASP A 10 10.81 2.68 16.28
CA ASP A 10 11.78 1.58 16.10
C ASP A 10 11.48 0.69 14.89
N ARG A 11 10.21 0.68 14.44
CA ARG A 11 9.78 -0.03 13.22
C ARG A 11 10.11 0.68 11.92
N LEU A 12 10.55 1.94 11.99
CA LEU A 12 10.97 2.75 10.84
C LEU A 12 12.48 2.61 10.70
N GLN A 13 12.92 1.86 9.69
CA GLN A 13 14.33 1.54 9.51
C GLN A 13 14.76 1.77 8.06
N THR A 14 15.98 2.25 7.88
CA THR A 14 16.63 2.24 6.56
C THR A 14 17.03 0.81 6.25
N PHE A 15 16.63 0.32 5.07
CA PHE A 15 16.85 -1.07 4.69
C PHE A 15 17.88 -1.19 3.56
N PHE A 16 18.07 -2.39 3.00
CA PHE A 16 19.14 -2.74 2.06
C PHE A 16 19.23 -1.83 0.81
N ASP A 17 18.13 -1.19 0.42
CA ASP A 17 18.04 -0.29 -0.74
C ASP A 17 18.25 1.19 -0.40
N GLY A 18 18.69 1.51 0.83
CA GLY A 18 18.86 2.87 1.32
C GLY A 18 17.57 3.64 1.57
N ASN A 19 16.41 3.03 1.37
CA ASN A 19 15.11 3.65 1.60
C ASN A 19 14.57 3.35 2.99
N LEU A 20 13.62 4.18 3.42
CA LEU A 20 12.92 3.99 4.69
C LEU A 20 11.80 2.96 4.52
N TRP A 21 11.79 1.98 5.41
CA TRP A 21 10.81 0.89 5.44
C TRP A 21 10.12 0.83 6.79
N ILE A 22 8.90 0.31 6.79
CA ILE A 22 8.23 -0.19 8.00
C ILE A 22 8.53 -1.68 8.08
N ILE A 23 9.28 -2.09 9.11
CA ILE A 23 9.59 -3.49 9.40
C ILE A 23 8.67 -3.93 10.53
N THR A 24 7.69 -4.76 10.23
CA THR A 24 6.69 -5.18 11.21
C THR A 24 6.23 -6.61 11.02
N ARG A 25 5.67 -7.16 12.08
CA ARG A 25 5.00 -8.46 12.07
C ARG A 25 3.55 -8.27 12.45
N ARG A 26 2.64 -8.69 11.57
CA ARG A 26 1.20 -8.51 11.80
C ARG A 26 0.74 -9.30 13.01
N LYS A 27 0.12 -8.60 13.97
CA LYS A 27 -0.36 -9.19 15.22
C LYS A 27 -1.38 -10.32 14.98
N LYS A 28 -2.26 -10.17 13.97
CA LYS A 28 -3.34 -11.13 13.69
C LYS A 28 -2.88 -12.41 13.00
N THR A 29 -1.89 -12.34 12.12
CA THR A 29 -1.46 -13.48 11.28
C THR A 29 -0.04 -13.93 11.57
N ASN A 30 0.67 -13.24 12.47
CA ASN A 30 2.09 -13.41 12.77
C ASN A 30 3.00 -13.38 11.51
N THR A 31 2.49 -12.80 10.41
CA THR A 31 3.19 -12.72 9.14
C THR A 31 4.06 -11.47 9.13
N GLU A 32 5.30 -11.63 8.71
CA GLU A 32 6.19 -10.51 8.47
C GLU A 32 5.67 -9.65 7.32
N SER A 33 5.68 -8.34 7.51
CA SER A 33 5.21 -7.36 6.53
C SER A 33 6.21 -6.20 6.49
N ASN A 34 7.06 -6.20 5.47
CA ASN A 34 8.05 -5.17 5.23
C ASN A 34 7.51 -4.26 4.13
N ILE A 35 7.30 -2.99 4.47
CA ILE A 35 6.64 -2.03 3.59
C ILE A 35 7.60 -0.88 3.31
N ARG A 36 8.06 -0.77 2.05
CA ARG A 36 8.83 0.38 1.61
C ARG A 36 7.95 1.63 1.62
N LEU A 37 8.42 2.68 2.27
CA LEU A 37 7.70 3.94 2.34
C LEU A 37 7.93 4.76 1.06
N LEU A 38 6.84 5.12 0.42
CA LEU A 38 6.80 6.10 -0.65
C LEU A 38 6.82 7.53 -0.06
N ASP A 39 6.97 8.55 -0.89
CA ASP A 39 7.16 9.92 -0.43
C ASP A 39 5.97 10.51 0.32
N VAL A 40 4.73 10.17 -0.08
CA VAL A 40 3.54 10.65 0.61
C VAL A 40 3.47 10.12 2.06
N PRO A 41 3.60 8.81 2.32
CA PRO A 41 3.72 8.30 3.69
C PRO A 41 4.86 8.91 4.50
N LYS A 42 6.04 9.14 3.90
CA LYS A 42 7.17 9.80 4.59
C LYS A 42 6.80 11.20 5.06
N ARG A 43 6.18 12.01 4.20
CA ARG A 43 5.71 13.36 4.55
C ARG A 43 4.66 13.35 5.65
N ILE A 44 3.77 12.35 5.66
CA ILE A 44 2.78 12.18 6.72
C ILE A 44 3.46 11.85 8.05
N ILE A 45 4.43 10.94 8.06
CA ILE A 45 5.20 10.59 9.26
C ILE A 45 5.90 11.82 9.82
N GLU A 46 6.59 12.59 8.98
CA GLU A 46 7.31 13.79 9.42
C GLU A 46 6.35 14.85 9.97
N LYS A 47 5.18 15.05 9.33
CA LYS A 47 4.14 15.97 9.82
C LYS A 47 3.67 15.66 11.25
N TYR A 48 3.59 14.38 11.61
CA TYR A 48 3.09 13.94 12.92
C TYR A 48 4.20 13.61 13.92
N LYS A 49 5.47 13.81 13.56
CA LYS A 49 6.62 13.55 14.40
C LYS A 49 6.55 14.32 15.71
N GLY A 50 6.70 13.61 16.82
CA GLY A 50 6.67 14.21 18.16
C GLY A 50 5.25 14.54 18.68
N LEU A 51 4.18 14.35 17.91
CA LEU A 51 2.81 14.60 18.36
C LEU A 51 2.18 13.40 19.09
N ALA A 52 2.68 12.21 18.89
CA ALA A 52 2.24 11.01 19.59
C ALA A 52 3.03 10.79 20.88
N ARG A 53 2.43 10.05 21.83
CA ARG A 53 3.05 9.66 23.10
C ARG A 53 3.57 8.21 23.01
N ASP A 54 4.35 7.82 24.01
CA ASP A 54 4.78 6.43 24.24
C ASP A 54 5.50 5.78 23.03
N GLY A 55 6.29 6.57 22.29
CA GLY A 55 7.06 6.08 21.14
C GLY A 55 6.25 5.76 19.89
N HIS A 56 4.94 6.01 19.90
CA HIS A 56 4.10 5.84 18.71
C HIS A 56 4.41 6.89 17.64
N VAL A 57 4.22 6.51 16.37
CA VAL A 57 4.41 7.41 15.22
C VAL A 57 3.24 8.36 15.06
N PHE A 58 2.01 7.90 15.33
CA PHE A 58 0.79 8.67 15.11
C PHE A 58 -0.09 8.75 16.36
N PRO A 59 -0.70 9.93 16.65
CA PRO A 59 -1.72 10.08 17.69
C PRO A 59 -3.08 9.59 17.20
N VAL A 60 -3.23 8.26 17.00
CA VAL A 60 -4.44 7.67 16.41
C VAL A 60 -5.58 7.60 17.41
N PRO A 61 -6.74 8.25 17.16
CA PRO A 61 -7.93 8.15 18.00
C PRO A 61 -8.48 6.72 18.07
N SER A 62 -9.54 6.52 18.85
CA SER A 62 -10.23 5.22 18.89
C SER A 62 -10.78 4.83 17.51
N ASN A 63 -10.91 3.51 17.26
CA ASN A 63 -11.45 3.03 15.97
C ASN A 63 -12.86 3.58 15.70
N GLY A 64 -13.67 3.71 16.74
CA GLY A 64 -15.01 4.31 16.64
C GLY A 64 -14.95 5.78 16.21
N SER A 65 -14.06 6.57 16.82
CA SER A 65 -13.85 7.98 16.47
C SER A 65 -13.36 8.15 15.03
N CYS A 66 -12.37 7.34 14.62
CA CYS A 66 -11.87 7.35 13.25
C CYS A 66 -12.98 7.04 12.24
N ASN A 67 -13.82 6.04 12.50
CA ASN A 67 -14.92 5.69 11.59
C ASN A 67 -16.01 6.77 11.55
N LYS A 68 -16.27 7.50 12.64
CA LYS A 68 -17.17 8.68 12.64
C LYS A 68 -16.62 9.77 11.73
N ILE A 69 -15.33 10.10 11.85
CA ILE A 69 -14.66 11.11 11.02
C ILE A 69 -14.68 10.70 9.56
N LEU A 70 -14.34 9.45 9.23
CA LEU A 70 -14.37 8.93 7.86
C LEU A 70 -15.79 8.99 7.26
N LYS A 71 -16.83 8.68 8.03
CA LYS A 71 -18.22 8.80 7.60
C LYS A 71 -18.56 10.24 7.25
N GLU A 72 -18.15 11.21 8.08
CA GLU A 72 -18.42 12.63 7.85
C GLU A 72 -17.67 13.14 6.60
N ILE A 73 -16.40 12.79 6.43
CA ILE A 73 -15.64 13.11 5.21
C ILE A 73 -16.35 12.55 3.99
N GLY A 74 -16.78 11.28 4.03
CA GLY A 74 -17.51 10.67 2.90
C GLY A 74 -18.79 11.40 2.56
N ARG A 75 -19.54 11.87 3.57
CA ARG A 75 -20.75 12.66 3.38
C ARG A 75 -20.47 14.02 2.72
N GLN A 76 -19.45 14.73 3.22
CA GLN A 76 -19.07 16.05 2.66
C GLN A 76 -18.54 15.94 1.23
N CYS A 77 -17.86 14.85 0.89
CA CYS A 77 -17.36 14.58 -0.46
C CYS A 77 -18.41 13.97 -1.41
N GLY A 78 -19.63 13.73 -0.95
CA GLY A 78 -20.71 13.13 -1.76
C GLY A 78 -20.48 11.67 -2.14
N PHE A 79 -19.65 10.93 -1.40
CA PHE A 79 -19.40 9.53 -1.70
C PHE A 79 -20.63 8.65 -1.40
N LYS A 80 -21.02 7.83 -2.37
CA LYS A 80 -22.09 6.84 -2.20
C LYS A 80 -21.68 5.64 -1.33
N VAL A 81 -20.38 5.38 -1.22
CA VAL A 81 -19.81 4.28 -0.44
C VAL A 81 -19.41 4.79 0.94
N ARG A 82 -19.77 4.03 1.99
CA ARG A 82 -19.36 4.35 3.35
C ARG A 82 -17.84 4.16 3.51
N LEU A 83 -17.12 5.24 3.81
CA LEU A 83 -15.69 5.17 4.08
C LEU A 83 -15.41 4.48 5.41
N THR A 84 -14.47 3.54 5.38
CA THR A 84 -13.95 2.83 6.56
C THR A 84 -12.47 2.50 6.32
N TYR A 85 -11.73 2.14 7.37
CA TYR A 85 -10.36 1.61 7.21
C TYR A 85 -10.28 0.39 6.27
N HIS A 86 -11.32 -0.41 6.23
CA HIS A 86 -11.38 -1.57 5.34
C HIS A 86 -11.52 -1.14 3.88
N VAL A 87 -12.38 -0.17 3.61
CA VAL A 87 -12.54 0.41 2.25
C VAL A 87 -11.24 1.06 1.78
N SER A 88 -10.55 1.84 2.63
CA SER A 88 -9.27 2.45 2.25
C SER A 88 -8.20 1.41 1.93
N ARG A 89 -8.17 0.28 2.65
CA ARG A 89 -7.29 -0.85 2.35
C ARG A 89 -7.62 -1.49 1.00
N HIS A 90 -8.92 -1.69 0.71
CA HIS A 90 -9.39 -2.15 -0.61
C HIS A 90 -8.96 -1.22 -1.73
N THR A 91 -9.22 0.08 -1.57
CA THR A 91 -8.86 1.10 -2.55
C THR A 91 -7.35 1.11 -2.81
N ASN A 92 -6.52 1.05 -1.76
CA ASN A 92 -5.07 0.99 -1.93
C ASN A 92 -4.65 -0.26 -2.71
N ALA A 93 -5.21 -1.44 -2.40
CA ALA A 93 -4.88 -2.67 -3.09
C ALA A 93 -5.28 -2.64 -4.58
N THR A 94 -6.49 -2.16 -4.89
CA THR A 94 -7.03 -2.15 -6.25
C THR A 94 -6.52 -0.98 -7.08
N THR A 95 -6.77 0.25 -6.61
CA THR A 95 -6.58 1.47 -7.39
C THR A 95 -5.15 2.00 -7.34
N VAL A 96 -4.42 1.75 -6.23
CA VAL A 96 -3.04 2.25 -6.11
C VAL A 96 -2.03 1.19 -6.53
N LEU A 97 -2.19 -0.06 -6.11
CA LEU A 97 -1.17 -1.09 -6.36
C LEU A 97 -1.45 -1.89 -7.65
N LEU A 98 -2.56 -2.62 -7.69
CA LEU A 98 -2.85 -3.53 -8.82
C LEU A 98 -3.05 -2.78 -10.15
N SER A 99 -3.74 -1.64 -10.14
CA SER A 99 -3.95 -0.86 -11.38
C SER A 99 -2.65 -0.25 -11.93
N HIS A 100 -1.63 -0.06 -11.09
CA HIS A 100 -0.30 0.40 -11.52
C HIS A 100 0.70 -0.75 -11.73
N GLY A 101 0.22 -1.97 -11.92
CA GLY A 101 1.05 -3.10 -12.32
C GLY A 101 1.84 -3.77 -11.21
N VAL A 102 1.59 -3.46 -9.92
CA VAL A 102 2.23 -4.20 -8.84
C VAL A 102 1.71 -5.64 -8.83
N PRO A 103 2.59 -6.66 -8.92
CA PRO A 103 2.17 -8.06 -8.93
C PRO A 103 1.30 -8.43 -7.73
N ILE A 104 0.31 -9.30 -7.95
CA ILE A 104 -0.65 -9.70 -6.90
C ILE A 104 0.03 -10.36 -5.71
N GLU A 105 1.12 -11.09 -5.93
CA GLU A 105 1.95 -11.70 -4.89
C GLU A 105 2.56 -10.63 -3.98
N THR A 106 3.09 -9.57 -4.58
CA THR A 106 3.65 -8.41 -3.86
C THR A 106 2.55 -7.71 -3.06
N VAL A 107 1.38 -7.47 -3.67
CA VAL A 107 0.22 -6.88 -2.98
C VAL A 107 -0.22 -7.76 -1.83
N SER A 108 -0.28 -9.07 -2.01
CA SER A 108 -0.63 -10.04 -0.96
C SER A 108 0.32 -9.95 0.24
N ARG A 109 1.62 -9.85 -0.02
CA ARG A 109 2.66 -9.65 1.01
C ARG A 109 2.51 -8.32 1.73
N LEU A 110 2.34 -7.21 1.00
CA LEU A 110 2.12 -5.88 1.58
C LEU A 110 0.85 -5.83 2.44
N LEU A 111 -0.18 -6.55 2.04
CA LEU A 111 -1.40 -6.71 2.83
C LEU A 111 -1.23 -7.71 3.99
N GLY A 112 -0.14 -8.46 4.05
CA GLY A 112 0.11 -9.49 5.06
C GLY A 112 -0.95 -10.59 5.03
N HIS A 113 -1.38 -11.01 3.86
CA HIS A 113 -2.23 -12.17 3.67
C HIS A 113 -1.38 -13.43 3.66
N THR A 114 -1.80 -14.46 4.40
CA THR A 114 -1.17 -15.78 4.39
C THR A 114 -1.58 -16.62 3.17
N ASN A 115 -2.71 -16.29 2.56
CA ASN A 115 -3.24 -16.97 1.38
C ASN A 115 -3.55 -15.94 0.29
N ILE A 116 -2.94 -16.13 -0.88
CA ILE A 116 -3.12 -15.25 -2.05
C ILE A 116 -4.57 -15.18 -2.53
N LYS A 117 -5.37 -16.23 -2.32
CA LYS A 117 -6.80 -16.24 -2.64
C LYS A 117 -7.55 -15.08 -1.99
N THR A 118 -7.12 -14.65 -0.80
CA THR A 118 -7.68 -13.47 -0.13
C THR A 118 -7.40 -12.17 -0.90
N THR A 119 -6.33 -12.13 -1.69
CA THR A 119 -5.97 -10.97 -2.52
C THR A 119 -6.62 -11.04 -3.89
N GLN A 120 -6.91 -12.22 -4.41
CA GLN A 120 -7.52 -12.44 -5.72
C GLN A 120 -8.92 -11.80 -5.84
N ILE A 121 -9.62 -11.61 -4.73
CA ILE A 121 -10.90 -10.86 -4.72
C ILE A 121 -10.76 -9.42 -5.23
N TYR A 122 -9.55 -8.84 -5.18
CA TYR A 122 -9.23 -7.50 -5.67
C TYR A 122 -8.79 -7.50 -7.14
N ALA A 123 -8.33 -8.63 -7.67
CA ALA A 123 -7.75 -8.76 -8.99
C ALA A 123 -8.80 -9.12 -10.04
N LYS A 124 -9.68 -8.18 -10.38
CA LYS A 124 -10.51 -8.32 -11.59
C LYS A 124 -9.65 -7.93 -12.79
N ILE A 125 -9.19 -8.93 -13.54
CA ILE A 125 -8.49 -8.69 -14.80
C ILE A 125 -9.53 -8.24 -15.83
N THR A 126 -9.37 -7.01 -16.34
CA THR A 126 -10.21 -6.45 -17.40
C THR A 126 -9.46 -6.54 -18.74
N ALA A 127 -10.18 -6.52 -19.85
CA ALA A 127 -9.57 -6.46 -21.19
C ALA A 127 -8.65 -5.23 -21.33
N GLN A 128 -9.01 -4.11 -20.70
CA GLN A 128 -8.19 -2.90 -20.65
C GLN A 128 -6.85 -3.13 -19.93
N LYS A 129 -6.86 -3.87 -18.83
CA LYS A 129 -5.63 -4.22 -18.11
C LYS A 129 -4.72 -5.13 -18.93
N ILE A 130 -5.29 -6.12 -19.62
CA ILE A 130 -4.54 -6.99 -20.54
C ILE A 130 -3.87 -6.16 -21.64
N SER A 131 -4.62 -5.22 -22.26
CA SER A 131 -4.08 -4.33 -23.28
C SER A 131 -2.90 -3.50 -22.79
N GLN A 132 -3.03 -2.88 -21.64
CA GLN A 132 -1.96 -2.07 -21.01
C GLN A 132 -0.71 -2.91 -20.68
N ASP A 133 -0.89 -4.12 -20.18
CA ASP A 133 0.22 -5.02 -19.84
C ASP A 133 0.97 -5.47 -21.10
N MET A 134 0.24 -5.77 -22.18
CA MET A 134 0.83 -6.14 -23.46
C MET A 134 1.55 -4.97 -24.13
N GLU A 135 1.02 -3.75 -24.04
CA GLU A 135 1.69 -2.55 -24.53
C GLU A 135 3.00 -2.28 -23.77
N THR A 136 2.96 -2.41 -22.46
CA THR A 136 4.16 -2.29 -21.60
C THR A 136 5.22 -3.34 -21.97
N LEU A 137 4.80 -4.58 -22.28
CA LEU A 137 5.69 -5.64 -22.74
C LEU A 137 6.29 -5.32 -24.11
N SER A 138 5.48 -4.83 -25.06
CA SER A 138 5.94 -4.44 -26.39
C SER A 138 7.08 -3.42 -26.32
N HIS A 139 6.88 -2.33 -25.55
CA HIS A 139 7.93 -1.32 -25.36
C HIS A 139 9.23 -1.88 -24.76
N LYS A 140 9.11 -2.79 -23.80
CA LYS A 140 10.31 -3.43 -23.20
C LYS A 140 11.05 -4.31 -24.20
N LEU A 141 10.34 -5.01 -25.07
CA LEU A 141 10.95 -5.84 -26.11
C LEU A 141 11.63 -4.98 -27.18
N GLU A 142 11.01 -3.88 -27.62
CA GLU A 142 11.63 -2.91 -28.53
C GLU A 142 12.93 -2.31 -27.97
N ASP A 143 12.95 -1.97 -26.68
CA ASP A 143 14.15 -1.46 -26.03
C ASP A 143 15.25 -2.52 -25.92
N MET A 144 14.89 -3.79 -25.71
CA MET A 144 15.85 -4.91 -25.75
C MET A 144 16.43 -5.09 -27.14
N GLU A 145 15.61 -5.08 -28.19
CA GLU A 145 16.07 -5.18 -29.60
C GLU A 145 17.04 -4.05 -29.97
N LYS A 146 16.71 -2.78 -29.62
CA LYS A 146 17.60 -1.64 -29.83
C LYS A 146 18.94 -1.80 -29.11
N ASN A 147 18.95 -2.36 -27.91
CA ASN A 147 20.17 -2.59 -27.15
C ASN A 147 21.03 -3.70 -27.77
N ILE A 148 20.41 -4.77 -28.27
CA ILE A 148 21.11 -5.86 -28.97
C ILE A 148 21.73 -5.33 -30.29
N CYS A 149 20.99 -4.56 -31.10
CA CYS A 149 21.49 -3.98 -32.32
C CYS A 149 22.62 -2.96 -32.14
N ARG A 150 22.75 -2.36 -30.93
CA ARG A 150 23.86 -1.45 -30.60
C ARG A 150 25.13 -2.16 -30.11
N ALA A 151 25.00 -3.41 -29.72
CA ALA A 151 26.10 -4.23 -29.20
C ALA A 151 26.80 -5.08 -30.27
N ILE A 152 26.28 -5.07 -31.49
CA ILE A 152 26.87 -5.70 -32.71
C ILE A 152 27.53 -4.60 -33.56
#